data_cc6922a08c9b834ba9f8128b6d69fe46
#
_entry.id   cc6922a08c9b834ba9f8128b6d69fe46
#
_cell.length_a   1.000
_cell.length_b   1.000
_cell.length_c   1.000
_cell.angle_alpha   90.00
_cell.angle_beta   90.00
_cell.angle_gamma   90.00
#
_symmetry.space_group_name_H-M   'P 1'
#
loop_
_entity.id
_entity.type
_entity.pdbx_description
1 polymer ?
#
loop_
_entity_poly.entity_id
_entity_poly.type
_entity_poly.pdbx_seq_one_letter_code
_entity_poly.pdbx_strand_id
1 'polypeptide(L)'
;LSIFISPLYITILVFLLLFLLYLIITINQNVFAEIFAKIKNILPVDFFLTLELVYANITIVMETDRKKITEENLIRCGREEFLEKGYAGANLRNICKRAGVTTGAFYFSFENKEALLGAILDPLIAEYQKMMQQIAKREQEHPETAEQNEREIMEYICAHRQECELVLEKCSGSKYESFRDVVFHNMFTAFQSYYEKQLGYVPDKELLRILTSMRLHGFLELIKGDYDMEHRLFLTKAIGIYADAGTQGLIAYFKSEKDAHR
;
A
#
# COMPACT_ATOMS: atom_id res chain seq x y z
N LEU A 1 -48.49 -13.73 -26.54
CA LEU A 1 -47.78 -13.57 -27.83
C LEU A 1 -46.28 -13.81 -27.58
N SER A 2 -45.82 -15.05 -27.77
CA SER A 2 -44.41 -15.40 -27.79
C SER A 2 -43.81 -14.87 -29.11
N ILE A 3 -43.03 -13.82 -29.04
CA ILE A 3 -42.28 -13.33 -30.20
C ILE A 3 -41.21 -14.40 -30.47
N PHE A 4 -41.38 -15.20 -31.51
CA PHE A 4 -40.35 -16.08 -32.07
C PHE A 4 -39.34 -15.18 -32.77
N ILE A 5 -38.30 -14.79 -32.03
CA ILE A 5 -37.13 -14.12 -32.62
C ILE A 5 -36.38 -15.19 -33.42
N SER A 6 -36.33 -15.04 -34.74
CA SER A 6 -35.68 -16.03 -35.61
C SER A 6 -34.18 -16.13 -35.25
N PRO A 7 -33.55 -17.31 -35.32
CA PRO A 7 -32.14 -17.48 -35.08
C PRO A 7 -31.26 -16.54 -35.95
N LEU A 8 -31.73 -16.22 -37.15
CA LEU A 8 -31.10 -15.30 -38.09
C LEU A 8 -31.03 -13.86 -37.49
N TYR A 9 -32.10 -13.43 -36.80
CA TYR A 9 -32.15 -12.12 -36.18
C TYR A 9 -31.19 -11.99 -35.01
N ILE A 10 -31.08 -13.05 -34.19
CA ILE A 10 -30.10 -13.11 -33.09
C ILE A 10 -28.67 -13.07 -33.62
N THR A 11 -28.39 -13.80 -34.71
CA THR A 11 -27.05 -13.84 -35.34
C THR A 11 -26.66 -12.47 -35.91
N ILE A 12 -27.59 -11.78 -36.57
CA ILE A 12 -27.36 -10.43 -37.10
C ILE A 12 -27.13 -9.44 -35.93
N LEU A 13 -27.90 -9.57 -34.84
CA LEU A 13 -27.76 -8.74 -33.64
C LEU A 13 -26.38 -8.90 -32.99
N VAL A 14 -25.92 -10.13 -32.83
CA VAL A 14 -24.59 -10.44 -32.26
C VAL A 14 -23.48 -9.91 -33.17
N PHE A 15 -23.59 -10.04 -34.49
CA PHE A 15 -22.62 -9.50 -35.45
C PHE A 15 -22.58 -7.96 -35.41
N LEU A 16 -23.73 -7.29 -35.32
CA LEU A 16 -23.81 -5.85 -35.18
C LEU A 16 -23.23 -5.36 -33.85
N LEU A 17 -23.47 -6.07 -32.77
CA LEU A 17 -22.87 -5.76 -31.44
C LEU A 17 -21.34 -5.93 -31.46
N LEU A 18 -20.83 -7.00 -32.03
CA LEU A 18 -19.37 -7.23 -32.16
C LEU A 18 -18.72 -6.20 -33.09
N PHE A 19 -19.37 -5.81 -34.18
CA PHE A 19 -18.90 -4.79 -35.07
C PHE A 19 -18.90 -3.40 -34.41
N LEU A 20 -19.94 -3.06 -33.65
CA LEU A 20 -20.00 -1.85 -32.85
C LEU A 20 -18.92 -1.83 -31.77
N LEU A 21 -18.70 -2.94 -31.09
CA LEU A 21 -17.62 -3.08 -30.13
C LEU A 21 -16.24 -2.84 -30.76
N TYR A 22 -16.01 -3.43 -31.94
CA TYR A 22 -14.81 -3.18 -32.73
C TYR A 22 -14.64 -1.72 -33.12
N LEU A 23 -15.71 -1.06 -33.57
CA LEU A 23 -15.69 0.36 -33.93
C LEU A 23 -15.42 1.28 -32.72
N ILE A 24 -15.99 0.96 -31.54
CA ILE A 24 -15.73 1.69 -30.29
C ILE A 24 -14.26 1.60 -29.88
N ILE A 25 -13.67 0.42 -30.03
CA ILE A 25 -12.26 0.18 -29.66
C ILE A 25 -11.27 0.80 -30.65
N THR A 26 -11.61 0.87 -31.94
CA THR A 26 -10.66 1.20 -33.01
C THR A 26 -10.85 2.58 -33.63
N ILE A 27 -12.00 3.22 -33.53
CA ILE A 27 -12.32 4.50 -34.19
C ILE A 27 -12.43 5.64 -33.17
N ASN A 28 -12.00 6.82 -33.62
CA ASN A 28 -12.16 8.07 -32.88
C ASN A 28 -13.64 8.30 -32.50
N GLN A 29 -13.90 8.63 -31.22
CA GLN A 29 -15.24 8.78 -30.67
C GLN A 29 -16.16 9.73 -31.48
N ASN A 30 -15.58 10.75 -32.12
CA ASN A 30 -16.34 11.70 -32.96
C ASN A 30 -16.88 11.05 -34.23
N VAL A 31 -16.11 10.17 -34.87
CA VAL A 31 -16.52 9.42 -36.08
C VAL A 31 -17.59 8.39 -35.72
N PHE A 32 -17.47 7.75 -34.57
CA PHE A 32 -18.46 6.80 -34.08
C PHE A 32 -19.80 7.49 -33.81
N ALA A 33 -19.79 8.66 -33.14
CA ALA A 33 -21.00 9.43 -32.85
C ALA A 33 -21.74 9.88 -34.16
N GLU A 34 -20.99 10.20 -35.19
CA GLU A 34 -21.56 10.58 -36.50
C GLU A 34 -22.21 9.38 -37.21
N ILE A 35 -21.58 8.21 -37.18
CA ILE A 35 -22.15 6.97 -37.73
C ILE A 35 -23.38 6.56 -36.91
N PHE A 36 -23.32 6.64 -35.59
CA PHE A 36 -24.43 6.28 -34.71
C PHE A 36 -25.68 7.19 -34.93
N ALA A 37 -25.46 8.49 -35.14
CA ALA A 37 -26.53 9.42 -35.46
C ALA A 37 -27.22 9.10 -36.81
N LYS A 38 -26.47 8.62 -37.82
CA LYS A 38 -27.02 8.20 -39.11
C LYS A 38 -27.83 6.90 -39.02
N ILE A 39 -27.41 5.95 -38.17
CA ILE A 39 -28.08 4.66 -37.97
C ILE A 39 -29.41 4.83 -37.22
N LYS A 40 -29.55 5.85 -36.38
CA LYS A 40 -30.78 6.18 -35.64
C LYS A 40 -32.04 6.22 -36.50
N ASN A 41 -31.92 6.71 -37.71
CA ASN A 41 -33.07 6.87 -38.63
C ASN A 41 -33.37 5.61 -39.48
N ILE A 42 -32.57 4.55 -39.34
CA ILE A 42 -32.65 3.33 -40.16
C ILE A 42 -33.19 2.15 -39.35
N LEU A 43 -32.94 2.14 -38.03
CA LEU A 43 -33.29 1.03 -37.15
C LEU A 43 -34.64 1.24 -36.42
N PRO A 44 -35.35 0.16 -36.08
CA PRO A 44 -36.52 0.24 -35.20
C PRO A 44 -36.16 0.89 -33.86
N VAL A 45 -37.07 1.67 -33.30
CA VAL A 45 -36.86 2.47 -32.09
C VAL A 45 -36.39 1.60 -30.89
N ASP A 46 -37.05 0.45 -30.68
CA ASP A 46 -36.71 -0.46 -29.57
C ASP A 46 -35.30 -1.03 -29.71
N PHE A 47 -34.86 -1.28 -30.94
CA PHE A 47 -33.51 -1.78 -31.20
C PHE A 47 -32.46 -0.69 -31.00
N PHE A 48 -32.78 0.56 -31.42
CA PHE A 48 -31.90 1.69 -31.22
C PHE A 48 -31.71 2.02 -29.74
N LEU A 49 -32.78 2.01 -28.94
CA LEU A 49 -32.69 2.18 -27.46
C LEU A 49 -31.81 1.13 -26.79
N THR A 50 -31.88 -0.13 -27.24
CA THR A 50 -31.02 -1.21 -26.73
C THR A 50 -29.56 -0.94 -27.05
N LEU A 51 -29.25 -0.47 -28.28
CA LEU A 51 -27.89 -0.10 -28.68
C LEU A 51 -27.37 1.12 -27.90
N GLU A 52 -28.18 2.15 -27.63
CA GLU A 52 -27.81 3.28 -26.78
C GLU A 52 -27.43 2.82 -25.36
N LEU A 53 -28.22 1.95 -24.74
CA LEU A 53 -27.93 1.41 -23.41
C LEU A 53 -26.62 0.61 -23.37
N VAL A 54 -26.41 -0.24 -24.37
CA VAL A 54 -25.17 -1.02 -24.49
C VAL A 54 -23.96 -0.11 -24.69
N TYR A 55 -24.06 0.89 -25.57
CA TYR A 55 -23.01 1.86 -25.80
C TYR A 55 -22.67 2.67 -24.55
N ALA A 56 -23.69 3.20 -23.84
CA ALA A 56 -23.50 3.93 -22.60
C ALA A 56 -22.81 3.08 -21.54
N ASN A 57 -23.23 1.82 -21.35
CA ASN A 57 -22.59 0.91 -20.41
C ASN A 57 -21.13 0.60 -20.77
N ILE A 58 -20.82 0.36 -22.05
CA ILE A 58 -19.45 0.10 -22.51
C ILE A 58 -18.58 1.35 -22.28
N THR A 59 -19.09 2.53 -22.58
CA THR A 59 -18.36 3.80 -22.40
C THR A 59 -18.05 4.03 -20.92
N ILE A 60 -19.00 3.80 -20.03
CA ILE A 60 -18.81 3.93 -18.57
C ILE A 60 -17.72 2.95 -18.09
N VAL A 61 -17.75 1.69 -18.54
CA VAL A 61 -16.74 0.69 -18.17
C VAL A 61 -15.35 1.11 -18.65
N MET A 62 -15.24 1.53 -19.91
CA MET A 62 -13.95 1.97 -20.48
C MET A 62 -13.39 3.22 -19.80
N GLU A 63 -14.23 4.19 -19.44
CA GLU A 63 -13.80 5.38 -18.70
C GLU A 63 -13.36 5.03 -17.27
N THR A 64 -14.07 4.12 -16.62
CA THR A 64 -13.71 3.61 -15.29
C THR A 64 -12.36 2.90 -15.33
N ASP A 65 -12.12 2.03 -16.31
CA ASP A 65 -10.86 1.32 -16.48
C ASP A 65 -9.70 2.29 -16.79
N ARG A 66 -9.91 3.27 -17.67
CA ARG A 66 -8.91 4.31 -17.97
C ARG A 66 -8.55 5.13 -16.72
N LYS A 67 -9.55 5.50 -15.92
CA LYS A 67 -9.34 6.22 -14.67
C LYS A 67 -8.50 5.37 -13.70
N LYS A 68 -8.86 4.11 -13.53
CA LYS A 68 -8.14 3.17 -12.66
C LYS A 68 -6.68 3.00 -13.10
N ILE A 69 -6.42 2.77 -14.39
CA ILE A 69 -5.06 2.67 -14.95
C ILE A 69 -4.27 3.96 -14.71
N THR A 70 -4.91 5.12 -14.86
CA THR A 70 -4.28 6.42 -14.59
C THR A 70 -3.90 6.58 -13.13
N GLU A 71 -4.79 6.23 -12.21
CA GLU A 71 -4.54 6.26 -10.76
C GLU A 71 -3.41 5.32 -10.37
N GLU A 72 -3.39 4.08 -10.84
CA GLU A 72 -2.33 3.10 -10.60
C GLU A 72 -0.96 3.60 -11.10
N ASN A 73 -0.91 4.22 -12.30
CA ASN A 73 0.30 4.83 -12.82
C ASN A 73 0.76 6.03 -11.98
N LEU A 74 -0.15 6.87 -11.52
CA LEU A 74 0.17 8.01 -10.65
C LEU A 74 0.68 7.53 -9.29
N ILE A 75 0.08 6.50 -8.70
CA ILE A 75 0.52 5.88 -7.44
C ILE A 75 1.94 5.32 -7.60
N ARG A 76 2.21 4.56 -8.67
CA ARG A 76 3.54 4.01 -8.95
C ARG A 76 4.58 5.10 -9.14
N CYS A 77 4.33 6.08 -10.02
CA CYS A 77 5.28 7.16 -10.29
C CYS A 77 5.43 8.12 -9.10
N GLY A 78 4.37 8.31 -8.31
CA GLY A 78 4.41 9.06 -7.05
C GLY A 78 5.31 8.40 -6.04
N ARG A 79 5.17 7.09 -5.84
CA ARG A 79 6.05 6.30 -4.95
C ARG A 79 7.52 6.44 -5.34
N GLU A 80 7.85 6.29 -6.63
CA GLU A 80 9.21 6.44 -7.14
C GLU A 80 9.78 7.84 -6.85
N GLU A 81 9.04 8.91 -7.15
CA GLU A 81 9.47 10.29 -6.90
C GLU A 81 9.63 10.58 -5.41
N PHE A 82 8.70 10.08 -4.55
CA PHE A 82 8.80 10.26 -3.10
C PHE A 82 10.00 9.51 -2.51
N LEU A 83 10.29 8.31 -2.99
CA LEU A 83 11.48 7.56 -2.55
C LEU A 83 12.78 8.26 -2.96
N GLU A 84 12.84 8.81 -4.18
CA GLU A 84 14.03 9.50 -4.68
C GLU A 84 14.29 10.84 -3.99
N LYS A 85 13.25 11.65 -3.79
CA LYS A 85 13.35 13.07 -3.38
C LYS A 85 12.85 13.36 -1.97
N GLY A 86 12.20 12.39 -1.32
CA GLY A 86 11.37 12.64 -0.15
C GLY A 86 10.08 13.39 -0.50
N TYR A 87 9.10 13.37 0.39
CA TYR A 87 7.84 14.09 0.18
C TYR A 87 8.04 15.59 -0.04
N ALA A 88 8.85 16.26 0.80
CA ALA A 88 9.10 17.70 0.68
C ALA A 88 9.72 18.09 -0.66
N GLY A 89 10.69 17.30 -1.15
CA GLY A 89 11.40 17.55 -2.41
C GLY A 89 10.70 17.06 -3.67
N ALA A 90 9.68 16.23 -3.55
CA ALA A 90 8.97 15.64 -4.68
C ALA A 90 8.16 16.68 -5.48
N ASN A 91 8.23 16.58 -6.81
CA ASN A 91 7.60 17.50 -7.73
C ASN A 91 6.45 16.86 -8.48
N LEU A 92 5.23 17.42 -8.33
CA LEU A 92 4.02 16.93 -8.98
C LEU A 92 4.12 16.87 -10.51
N ARG A 93 4.80 17.84 -11.13
CA ARG A 93 4.99 17.85 -12.59
C ARG A 93 5.83 16.67 -13.07
N ASN A 94 6.87 16.28 -12.28
CA ASN A 94 7.68 15.11 -12.60
C ASN A 94 6.85 13.83 -12.49
N ILE A 95 6.03 13.69 -11.45
CA ILE A 95 5.13 12.56 -11.27
C ILE A 95 4.19 12.43 -12.47
N CYS A 96 3.51 13.52 -12.86
CA CYS A 96 2.61 13.54 -14.02
C CYS A 96 3.34 13.17 -15.32
N LYS A 97 4.55 13.73 -15.54
CA LYS A 97 5.36 13.43 -16.72
C LYS A 97 5.74 11.94 -16.80
N ARG A 98 6.18 11.35 -15.68
CA ARG A 98 6.50 9.92 -15.59
C ARG A 98 5.26 9.04 -15.80
N ALA A 99 4.12 9.45 -15.29
CA ALA A 99 2.85 8.73 -15.42
C ALA A 99 2.20 8.88 -16.82
N GLY A 100 2.76 9.75 -17.69
CA GLY A 100 2.22 10.00 -19.02
C GLY A 100 0.91 10.81 -19.03
N VAL A 101 0.68 11.62 -17.98
CA VAL A 101 -0.55 12.41 -17.83
C VAL A 101 -0.26 13.90 -17.70
N THR A 102 -1.27 14.72 -17.95
CA THR A 102 -1.19 16.17 -17.69
C THR A 102 -1.41 16.46 -16.21
N THR A 103 -0.93 17.62 -15.73
CA THR A 103 -1.22 18.08 -14.36
C THR A 103 -2.74 18.27 -14.15
N GLY A 104 -3.50 18.66 -15.18
CA GLY A 104 -4.97 18.71 -15.10
C GLY A 104 -5.57 17.32 -14.86
N ALA A 105 -5.09 16.30 -15.58
CA ALA A 105 -5.56 14.91 -15.39
C ALA A 105 -5.26 14.38 -13.98
N PHE A 106 -4.15 14.79 -13.36
CA PHE A 106 -3.85 14.45 -11.98
C PHE A 106 -4.97 14.87 -11.02
N TYR A 107 -5.46 16.10 -11.14
CA TYR A 107 -6.49 16.65 -10.24
C TYR A 107 -7.87 16.01 -10.40
N PHE A 108 -8.10 15.18 -11.41
CA PHE A 108 -9.28 14.31 -11.48
C PHE A 108 -9.16 13.07 -10.59
N SER A 109 -7.93 12.64 -10.27
CA SER A 109 -7.68 11.47 -9.44
C SER A 109 -7.31 11.83 -8.00
N PHE A 110 -6.51 12.88 -7.81
CA PHE A 110 -5.99 13.27 -6.49
C PHE A 110 -6.09 14.79 -6.30
N GLU A 111 -6.61 15.21 -5.16
CA GLU A 111 -6.78 16.63 -4.82
C GLU A 111 -5.43 17.37 -4.74
N ASN A 112 -4.40 16.70 -4.20
CA ASN A 112 -3.07 17.27 -4.01
C ASN A 112 -2.02 16.17 -3.87
N LYS A 113 -0.74 16.57 -3.69
CA LYS A 113 0.39 15.67 -3.47
C LYS A 113 0.21 14.80 -2.22
N GLU A 114 -0.42 15.31 -1.19
CA GLU A 114 -0.66 14.58 0.07
C GLU A 114 -1.74 13.50 -0.09
N ALA A 115 -2.78 13.77 -0.90
CA ALA A 115 -3.79 12.77 -1.24
C ALA A 115 -3.17 11.59 -2.02
N LEU A 116 -2.23 11.86 -2.94
CA LEU A 116 -1.48 10.83 -3.63
C LEU A 116 -0.59 10.03 -2.66
N LEU A 117 0.11 10.69 -1.73
CA LEU A 117 0.89 10.00 -0.70
C LEU A 117 -0.02 9.15 0.20
N GLY A 118 -1.22 9.64 0.54
CA GLY A 118 -2.23 8.89 1.27
C GLY A 118 -2.67 7.63 0.54
N ALA A 119 -2.92 7.70 -0.75
CA ALA A 119 -3.28 6.54 -1.55
C ALA A 119 -2.17 5.45 -1.56
N ILE A 120 -0.91 5.84 -1.35
CA ILE A 120 0.23 4.91 -1.24
C ILE A 120 0.31 4.32 0.18
N LEU A 121 0.16 5.13 1.23
CA LEU A 121 0.52 4.77 2.60
C LEU A 121 -0.67 4.35 3.48
N ASP A 122 -1.88 4.89 3.26
CA ASP A 122 -3.03 4.59 4.12
C ASP A 122 -3.41 3.09 4.10
N PRO A 123 -3.39 2.38 2.94
CA PRO A 123 -3.64 0.93 2.92
C PRO A 123 -2.59 0.16 3.73
N LEU A 124 -1.30 0.49 3.56
CA LEU A 124 -0.20 -0.13 4.30
C LEU A 124 -0.37 0.04 5.81
N ILE A 125 -0.62 1.28 6.25
CA ILE A 125 -0.74 1.60 7.68
C ILE A 125 -1.94 0.89 8.30
N ALA A 126 -3.09 0.87 7.61
CA ALA A 126 -4.29 0.20 8.09
C ALA A 126 -4.10 -1.32 8.20
N GLU A 127 -3.44 -1.94 7.23
CA GLU A 127 -3.15 -3.37 7.24
C GLU A 127 -2.14 -3.74 8.33
N TYR A 128 -1.07 -2.96 8.48
CA TYR A 128 -0.11 -3.09 9.57
C TYR A 128 -0.77 -2.99 10.94
N GLN A 129 -1.61 -1.99 11.16
CA GLN A 129 -2.32 -1.81 12.43
C GLN A 129 -3.23 -3.01 12.75
N LYS A 130 -3.95 -3.51 11.75
CA LYS A 130 -4.81 -4.70 11.90
C LYS A 130 -3.98 -5.94 12.25
N MET A 131 -2.87 -6.16 11.55
CA MET A 131 -1.94 -7.26 11.81
C MET A 131 -1.38 -7.20 13.24
N MET A 132 -0.93 -6.03 13.69
CA MET A 132 -0.38 -5.85 15.04
C MET A 132 -1.43 -6.09 16.13
N GLN A 133 -2.70 -5.71 15.92
CA GLN A 133 -3.79 -6.03 16.84
C GLN A 133 -4.04 -7.55 16.93
N GLN A 134 -4.00 -8.25 15.80
CA GLN A 134 -4.17 -9.71 15.76
C GLN A 134 -3.02 -10.43 16.45
N ILE A 135 -1.79 -9.98 16.23
CA ILE A 135 -0.57 -10.51 16.88
C ILE A 135 -0.66 -10.31 18.38
N ALA A 136 -0.96 -9.10 18.86
CA ALA A 136 -1.07 -8.79 20.28
C ALA A 136 -2.12 -9.68 20.99
N LYS A 137 -3.25 -9.94 20.34
CA LYS A 137 -4.26 -10.87 20.87
C LYS A 137 -3.75 -12.30 20.90
N ARG A 138 -3.10 -12.77 19.83
CA ARG A 138 -2.54 -14.13 19.71
C ARG A 138 -1.47 -14.39 20.76
N GLU A 139 -0.59 -13.43 21.00
CA GLU A 139 0.46 -13.55 22.03
C GLU A 139 -0.07 -13.61 23.46
N GLN A 140 -1.21 -12.98 23.73
CA GLN A 140 -1.88 -13.10 25.03
C GLN A 140 -2.48 -14.50 25.26
N GLU A 141 -3.05 -15.09 24.22
CA GLU A 141 -3.72 -16.40 24.25
C GLU A 141 -2.70 -17.55 24.08
N HIS A 142 -1.66 -17.35 23.27
CA HIS A 142 -0.69 -18.34 22.82
C HIS A 142 0.74 -17.77 22.77
N PRO A 143 1.42 -17.60 23.93
CA PRO A 143 2.78 -17.04 23.98
C PRO A 143 3.82 -17.80 23.14
N GLU A 144 3.58 -19.09 22.86
CA GLU A 144 4.44 -19.95 22.05
C GLU A 144 4.50 -19.54 20.56
N THR A 145 3.61 -18.65 20.11
CA THR A 145 3.53 -18.21 18.70
C THR A 145 4.48 -17.06 18.36
N ALA A 146 5.32 -16.60 19.28
CA ALA A 146 6.17 -15.42 19.10
C ALA A 146 7.07 -15.50 17.84
N GLU A 147 7.71 -16.65 17.60
CA GLU A 147 8.58 -16.83 16.40
C GLU A 147 7.76 -16.76 15.09
N GLN A 148 6.56 -17.30 15.09
CA GLN A 148 5.64 -17.22 13.94
C GLN A 148 5.17 -15.79 13.69
N ASN A 149 4.86 -15.05 14.75
CA ASN A 149 4.45 -13.65 14.68
C ASN A 149 5.58 -12.77 14.14
N GLU A 150 6.82 -12.96 14.59
CA GLU A 150 7.99 -12.24 14.08
C GLU A 150 8.21 -12.50 12.59
N ARG A 151 8.04 -13.73 12.14
CA ARG A 151 8.11 -14.10 10.72
C ARG A 151 7.01 -13.39 9.90
N GLU A 152 5.76 -13.40 10.37
CA GLU A 152 4.62 -12.75 9.71
C GLU A 152 4.87 -11.25 9.53
N ILE A 153 5.34 -10.56 10.58
CA ILE A 153 5.72 -9.15 10.53
C ILE A 153 6.81 -8.93 9.48
N MET A 154 7.84 -9.77 9.48
CA MET A 154 8.98 -9.61 8.58
C MET A 154 8.59 -9.86 7.12
N GLU A 155 7.79 -10.89 6.84
CA GLU A 155 7.27 -11.16 5.50
C GLU A 155 6.45 -9.98 4.97
N TYR A 156 5.58 -9.41 5.83
CA TYR A 156 4.80 -8.22 5.48
C TYR A 156 5.69 -7.02 5.13
N ILE A 157 6.68 -6.74 5.97
CA ILE A 157 7.62 -5.63 5.75
C ILE A 157 8.44 -5.84 4.48
N CYS A 158 8.88 -7.06 4.21
CA CYS A 158 9.61 -7.39 2.99
C CYS A 158 8.74 -7.21 1.73
N ALA A 159 7.46 -7.57 1.80
CA ALA A 159 6.52 -7.38 0.71
C ALA A 159 6.24 -5.89 0.43
N HIS A 160 6.29 -5.04 1.46
CA HIS A 160 6.00 -3.60 1.40
C HIS A 160 7.23 -2.72 1.68
N ARG A 161 8.42 -3.20 1.31
CA ARG A 161 9.70 -2.56 1.65
C ARG A 161 9.76 -1.08 1.29
N GLN A 162 9.33 -0.73 0.08
CA GLN A 162 9.38 0.63 -0.43
C GLN A 162 8.47 1.58 0.35
N GLU A 163 7.27 1.13 0.66
CA GLU A 163 6.31 1.89 1.44
C GLU A 163 6.76 2.04 2.89
N CYS A 164 7.38 1.00 3.47
CA CYS A 164 7.98 1.07 4.80
C CYS A 164 9.14 2.07 4.86
N GLU A 165 10.06 2.06 3.89
CA GLU A 165 11.12 3.07 3.77
C GLU A 165 10.52 4.47 3.63
N LEU A 166 9.53 4.61 2.77
CA LEU A 166 8.87 5.88 2.50
C LEU A 166 8.26 6.48 3.78
N VAL A 167 7.41 5.71 4.50
CA VAL A 167 6.72 6.22 5.69
C VAL A 167 7.66 6.50 6.86
N LEU A 168 8.75 5.74 6.99
CA LEU A 168 9.68 5.87 8.12
C LEU A 168 10.77 6.92 7.90
N GLU A 169 11.14 7.25 6.65
CA GLU A 169 12.29 8.11 6.39
C GLU A 169 12.06 9.25 5.40
N LYS A 170 11.00 9.22 4.60
CA LYS A 170 10.85 10.14 3.47
C LYS A 170 9.63 11.06 3.56
N CYS A 171 8.90 11.04 4.67
CA CYS A 171 7.62 11.75 4.80
C CYS A 171 7.70 13.12 5.47
N SER A 172 8.91 13.70 5.63
CA SER A 172 9.05 15.04 6.22
C SER A 172 8.24 16.10 5.46
N GLY A 173 7.49 16.92 6.18
CA GLY A 173 6.58 17.93 5.66
C GLY A 173 5.19 17.39 5.25
N SER A 174 4.86 16.14 5.53
CA SER A 174 3.54 15.55 5.30
C SER A 174 2.82 15.22 6.62
N LYS A 175 1.54 14.84 6.55
CA LYS A 175 0.80 14.32 7.72
C LYS A 175 1.39 13.03 8.31
N TYR A 176 2.28 12.34 7.60
CA TYR A 176 2.96 11.11 8.03
C TYR A 176 4.33 11.36 8.67
N GLU A 177 4.79 12.60 8.76
CA GLU A 177 6.12 12.96 9.28
C GLU A 177 6.39 12.35 10.66
N SER A 178 5.40 12.34 11.54
CA SER A 178 5.51 11.80 12.90
C SER A 178 5.38 10.28 13.00
N PHE A 179 5.15 9.56 11.89
CA PHE A 179 4.91 8.11 11.96
C PHE A 179 6.12 7.34 12.51
N ARG A 180 7.33 7.76 12.15
CA ARG A 180 8.57 7.21 12.72
C ARG A 180 8.63 7.34 14.24
N ASP A 181 8.21 8.49 14.77
CA ASP A 181 8.20 8.73 16.22
C ASP A 181 7.15 7.85 16.92
N VAL A 182 6.01 7.61 16.27
CA VAL A 182 4.99 6.67 16.78
C VAL A 182 5.57 5.25 16.85
N VAL A 183 6.26 4.78 15.81
CA VAL A 183 6.90 3.47 15.82
C VAL A 183 7.96 3.39 16.91
N PHE A 184 8.82 4.40 17.03
CA PHE A 184 9.82 4.49 18.09
C PHE A 184 9.18 4.44 19.48
N HIS A 185 8.14 5.22 19.73
CA HIS A 185 7.44 5.26 21.01
C HIS A 185 6.83 3.90 21.37
N ASN A 186 6.21 3.23 20.42
CA ASN A 186 5.64 1.91 20.65
C ASN A 186 6.72 0.88 21.01
N MET A 187 7.86 0.89 20.31
CA MET A 187 9.00 0.02 20.62
C MET A 187 9.59 0.35 22.00
N PHE A 188 9.74 1.62 22.32
CA PHE A 188 10.25 2.08 23.62
C PHE A 188 9.35 1.60 24.76
N THR A 189 8.03 1.77 24.62
CA THR A 189 7.05 1.35 25.62
C THR A 189 7.05 -0.17 25.80
N ALA A 190 7.18 -0.93 24.72
CA ALA A 190 7.29 -2.38 24.78
C ALA A 190 8.56 -2.82 25.52
N PHE A 191 9.71 -2.20 25.26
CA PHE A 191 10.96 -2.45 25.98
C PHE A 191 10.85 -2.11 27.47
N GLN A 192 10.32 -0.92 27.79
CA GLN A 192 10.10 -0.50 29.17
C GLN A 192 9.26 -1.53 29.92
N SER A 193 8.12 -1.94 29.36
CA SER A 193 7.22 -2.92 29.99
C SER A 193 7.89 -4.28 30.15
N TYR A 194 8.69 -4.71 29.18
CA TYR A 194 9.42 -5.99 29.26
C TYR A 194 10.45 -5.97 30.39
N TYR A 195 11.31 -4.93 30.48
CA TYR A 195 12.30 -4.82 31.55
C TYR A 195 11.65 -4.68 32.94
N GLU A 196 10.58 -3.88 33.05
CA GLU A 196 9.82 -3.73 34.28
C GLU A 196 9.27 -5.07 34.78
N LYS A 197 8.71 -5.88 33.90
CA LYS A 197 8.23 -7.22 34.21
C LYS A 197 9.37 -8.16 34.69
N GLN A 198 10.57 -8.06 34.12
CA GLN A 198 11.70 -8.92 34.46
C GLN A 198 12.45 -8.51 35.73
N LEU A 199 12.50 -7.21 36.03
CA LEU A 199 13.31 -6.62 37.11
C LEU A 199 12.49 -6.12 38.30
N GLY A 200 11.18 -5.91 38.11
CA GLY A 200 10.31 -5.26 39.10
C GLY A 200 10.50 -3.75 39.21
N TYR A 201 11.23 -3.13 38.28
CA TYR A 201 11.42 -1.68 38.14
C TYR A 201 11.80 -1.33 36.71
N VAL A 202 11.65 -0.07 36.33
CA VAL A 202 12.07 0.45 35.01
C VAL A 202 13.55 0.83 35.12
N PRO A 203 14.43 0.29 34.25
CA PRO A 203 15.83 0.72 34.16
C PRO A 203 15.96 2.17 33.71
N ASP A 204 17.23 2.64 33.64
CA ASP A 204 17.53 3.99 33.13
C ASP A 204 16.87 4.25 31.77
N LYS A 205 16.11 5.36 31.69
CA LYS A 205 15.32 5.71 30.51
C LYS A 205 16.20 6.07 29.31
N GLU A 206 17.39 6.66 29.54
CA GLU A 206 18.32 6.97 28.46
C GLU A 206 18.92 5.69 27.86
N LEU A 207 19.24 4.70 28.68
CA LEU A 207 19.65 3.39 28.20
C LEU A 207 18.56 2.77 27.33
N LEU A 208 17.31 2.74 27.81
CA LEU A 208 16.20 2.18 27.02
C LEU A 208 15.99 2.93 25.70
N ARG A 209 16.14 4.26 25.70
CA ARG A 209 16.06 5.08 24.50
C ARG A 209 17.16 4.71 23.47
N ILE A 210 18.38 4.55 23.97
CA ILE A 210 19.53 4.15 23.11
C ILE A 210 19.29 2.76 22.51
N LEU A 211 18.90 1.77 23.31
CA LEU A 211 18.63 0.41 22.86
C LEU A 211 17.50 0.38 21.82
N THR A 212 16.43 1.15 22.06
CA THR A 212 15.33 1.29 21.08
C THR A 212 15.82 1.89 19.79
N SER A 213 16.63 2.96 19.86
CA SER A 213 17.22 3.62 18.69
C SER A 213 18.10 2.66 17.88
N MET A 214 18.98 1.90 18.55
CA MET A 214 19.83 0.89 17.91
C MET A 214 18.98 -0.15 17.15
N ARG A 215 17.91 -0.64 17.77
CA ARG A 215 17.01 -1.64 17.16
C ARG A 215 16.25 -1.08 15.98
N LEU A 216 15.71 0.13 16.08
CA LEU A 216 15.02 0.80 14.97
C LEU A 216 15.96 1.05 13.79
N HIS A 217 17.19 1.53 14.03
CA HIS A 217 18.17 1.74 12.97
C HIS A 217 18.59 0.43 12.30
N GLY A 218 18.87 -0.63 13.08
CA GLY A 218 19.16 -1.95 12.51
C GLY A 218 18.03 -2.48 11.63
N PHE A 219 16.79 -2.25 12.05
CA PHE A 219 15.61 -2.60 11.27
C PHE A 219 15.51 -1.79 9.95
N LEU A 220 15.78 -0.49 9.99
CA LEU A 220 15.80 0.34 8.80
C LEU A 220 16.88 -0.09 7.79
N GLU A 221 18.06 -0.50 8.27
CA GLU A 221 19.10 -1.05 7.39
C GLU A 221 18.67 -2.36 6.72
N LEU A 222 17.92 -3.22 7.43
CA LEU A 222 17.32 -4.42 6.83
C LEU A 222 16.28 -4.09 5.74
N ILE A 223 15.51 -3.02 5.91
CA ILE A 223 14.55 -2.55 4.91
C ILE A 223 15.26 -2.02 3.67
N LYS A 224 16.27 -1.17 3.84
CA LYS A 224 16.97 -0.49 2.74
C LYS A 224 17.90 -1.42 1.95
N GLY A 225 18.49 -2.41 2.62
CA GLY A 225 19.47 -3.29 2.02
C GLY A 225 18.91 -4.08 0.82
N ASP A 226 19.74 -4.24 -0.19
CA ASP A 226 19.40 -5.03 -1.39
C ASP A 226 19.70 -6.52 -1.13
N TYR A 227 18.87 -7.14 -0.30
CA TYR A 227 18.95 -8.55 0.06
C TYR A 227 17.79 -9.31 -0.58
N ASP A 228 18.03 -10.56 -1.00
CA ASP A 228 16.94 -11.49 -1.27
C ASP A 228 16.19 -11.89 0.02
N MET A 229 15.06 -12.57 -0.11
CA MET A 229 14.22 -12.93 1.02
C MET A 229 14.94 -13.87 2.00
N GLU A 230 15.68 -14.85 1.51
CA GLU A 230 16.37 -15.83 2.35
C GLU A 230 17.45 -15.16 3.19
N HIS A 231 18.28 -14.32 2.57
CA HIS A 231 19.33 -13.58 3.27
C HIS A 231 18.73 -12.58 4.27
N ARG A 232 17.63 -11.91 3.92
CA ARG A 232 16.95 -10.98 4.83
C ARG A 232 16.39 -11.67 6.06
N LEU A 233 15.76 -12.83 5.91
CA LEU A 233 15.29 -13.66 7.02
C LEU A 233 16.45 -14.13 7.90
N PHE A 234 17.57 -14.55 7.28
CA PHE A 234 18.78 -14.90 8.02
C PHE A 234 19.32 -13.72 8.86
N LEU A 235 19.47 -12.53 8.25
CA LEU A 235 19.94 -11.33 8.95
C LEU A 235 18.99 -10.93 10.09
N THR A 236 17.68 -10.99 9.86
CA THR A 236 16.66 -10.71 10.87
C THR A 236 16.81 -11.65 12.06
N LYS A 237 16.91 -12.97 11.80
CA LYS A 237 17.10 -13.97 12.84
C LYS A 237 18.41 -13.77 13.60
N ALA A 238 19.53 -13.50 12.91
CA ALA A 238 20.83 -13.27 13.53
C ALA A 238 20.84 -12.04 14.43
N ILE A 239 20.25 -10.93 13.97
CA ILE A 239 20.09 -9.69 14.74
C ILE A 239 19.15 -9.91 15.93
N GLY A 240 18.07 -10.69 15.74
CA GLY A 240 17.16 -11.08 16.82
C GLY A 240 17.86 -11.84 17.93
N ILE A 241 18.66 -12.87 17.60
CA ILE A 241 19.46 -13.65 18.55
C ILE A 241 20.44 -12.74 19.31
N TYR A 242 21.13 -11.84 18.60
CA TYR A 242 22.06 -10.90 19.22
C TYR A 242 21.34 -9.95 20.20
N ALA A 243 20.20 -9.39 19.78
CA ALA A 243 19.43 -8.48 20.61
C ALA A 243 18.84 -9.17 21.85
N ASP A 244 18.39 -10.42 21.71
CA ASP A 244 17.83 -11.20 22.81
C ASP A 244 18.92 -11.59 23.82
N ALA A 245 20.06 -12.08 23.36
CA ALA A 245 21.20 -12.38 24.21
C ALA A 245 21.70 -11.13 24.97
N GLY A 246 21.78 -9.98 24.30
CA GLY A 246 22.11 -8.70 24.93
C GLY A 246 21.09 -8.27 25.98
N THR A 247 19.82 -8.44 25.71
CA THR A 247 18.71 -8.14 26.62
C THR A 247 18.78 -9.02 27.87
N GLN A 248 18.99 -10.34 27.72
CA GLN A 248 19.14 -11.28 28.84
C GLN A 248 20.40 -10.97 29.66
N GLY A 249 21.49 -10.62 28.99
CA GLY A 249 22.74 -10.19 29.65
C GLY A 249 22.54 -8.94 30.52
N LEU A 250 21.83 -7.94 30.02
CA LEU A 250 21.50 -6.73 30.80
C LEU A 250 20.58 -7.05 32.00
N ILE A 251 19.61 -7.91 31.83
CA ILE A 251 18.72 -8.34 32.92
C ILE A 251 19.54 -9.05 34.02
N ALA A 252 20.44 -9.95 33.66
CA ALA A 252 21.31 -10.63 34.60
C ALA A 252 22.23 -9.64 35.33
N TYR A 253 22.84 -8.70 34.62
CA TYR A 253 23.67 -7.65 35.18
C TYR A 253 22.89 -6.79 36.20
N PHE A 254 21.72 -6.31 35.86
CA PHE A 254 20.90 -5.47 36.78
C PHE A 254 20.42 -6.24 38.02
N LYS A 255 20.17 -7.56 37.90
CA LYS A 255 19.83 -8.39 39.07
C LYS A 255 21.02 -8.55 40.02
N SER A 256 22.23 -8.76 39.48
CA SER A 256 23.45 -8.88 40.28
C SER A 256 23.84 -7.58 41.01
N GLU A 257 23.71 -6.44 40.36
CA GLU A 257 23.96 -5.13 40.98
C GLU A 257 22.99 -4.85 42.14
N LYS A 258 21.71 -5.20 41.99
CA LYS A 258 20.72 -5.03 43.04
C LYS A 258 21.00 -5.88 44.26
N ASP A 259 21.55 -7.08 44.06
CA ASP A 259 21.93 -7.99 45.15
C ASP A 259 23.24 -7.57 45.83
N ALA A 260 24.16 -6.88 45.11
CA ALA A 260 25.40 -6.35 45.65
C ALA A 260 25.20 -5.12 46.56
N HIS A 261 24.08 -4.42 46.41
CA HIS A 261 23.72 -3.24 47.22
C HIS A 261 22.68 -3.53 48.32
N ARG A 262 22.32 -4.79 48.53
CA ARG A 262 21.56 -5.30 49.71
C ARG A 262 22.46 -5.90 50.75
#